data_ce0847df2befd7a28368d971b1988a89
#
_entry.id   ce0847df2befd7a28368d971b1988a89
#
_cell.length_a   1.000
_cell.length_b   1.000
_cell.length_c   1.000
_cell.angle_alpha   90.00
_cell.angle_beta   90.00
_cell.angle_gamma   90.00
#
_symmetry.space_group_name_H-M   'P 1'
#
loop_
_entity.id
_entity.type
_entity.pdbx_description
1 polymer ?
#
loop_
_entity_poly.entity_id
_entity_poly.type
_entity_poly.pdbx_seq_one_letter_code
_entity_poly.pdbx_strand_id
1 'polypeptide(L)'
;MNQLLSKTFLWMFVGLIVTFLTGYIVSINENMLLSIFGGPLFWLIIILEFALVIYFSARVHKMKPITAKICFLLYSFVSGLTFSSVFVGFEISSVMYVFLIAAIVFAIFGAIGYVVNVDLNRISTFLIMGLLAIIICSFVNLFLANTTFDLIVSIIALIIFFGFTAYDIQKVKILSNAGMNNDVVAINGAFELYLDFINIFLHLLSIIGNSRD
;
A
#
# COMPACT_ATOMS: atom_id res chain seq x y z
N MET A 1 0.77 -24.14 5.64
CA MET A 1 0.95 -22.68 5.59
C MET A 1 1.06 -22.15 7.00
N ASN A 2 2.05 -21.36 7.34
CA ASN A 2 2.27 -20.87 8.71
C ASN A 2 1.08 -20.02 9.18
N GLN A 3 0.57 -20.27 10.40
CA GLN A 3 -0.59 -19.56 10.96
C GLN A 3 -0.41 -18.02 10.93
N LEU A 4 0.80 -17.54 11.17
CA LEU A 4 1.10 -16.12 11.12
C LEU A 4 0.88 -15.55 9.71
N LEU A 5 1.41 -16.19 8.67
CA LEU A 5 1.26 -15.76 7.28
C LEU A 5 -0.22 -15.73 6.87
N SER A 6 -1.00 -16.75 7.24
CA SER A 6 -2.45 -16.76 6.96
C SER A 6 -3.17 -15.59 7.61
N LYS A 7 -2.86 -15.28 8.87
CA LYS A 7 -3.43 -14.11 9.57
C LYS A 7 -3.01 -12.80 8.93
N THR A 8 -1.73 -12.69 8.53
CA THR A 8 -1.18 -11.52 7.84
C THR A 8 -1.94 -11.23 6.54
N PHE A 9 -2.07 -12.24 5.67
CA PHE A 9 -2.83 -12.08 4.42
C PHE A 9 -4.32 -11.80 4.64
N LEU A 10 -4.94 -12.43 5.65
CA LEU A 10 -6.33 -12.16 5.98
C LEU A 10 -6.55 -10.68 6.35
N TRP A 11 -5.70 -10.14 7.24
CA TRP A 11 -5.80 -8.73 7.63
C TRP A 11 -5.47 -7.77 6.50
N MET A 12 -4.43 -8.07 5.69
CA MET A 12 -4.14 -7.32 4.47
C MET A 12 -5.37 -7.25 3.55
N PHE A 13 -6.03 -8.39 3.29
CA PHE A 13 -7.23 -8.45 2.48
C PHE A 13 -8.39 -7.63 3.07
N VAL A 14 -8.60 -7.70 4.39
CA VAL A 14 -9.59 -6.86 5.10
C VAL A 14 -9.27 -5.37 4.90
N GLY A 15 -8.01 -4.97 5.06
CA GLY A 15 -7.58 -3.58 4.80
C GLY A 15 -7.87 -3.13 3.37
N LEU A 16 -7.54 -3.96 2.38
CA LEU A 16 -7.83 -3.68 0.97
C LEU A 16 -9.34 -3.52 0.71
N ILE A 17 -10.17 -4.42 1.26
CA ILE A 17 -11.63 -4.29 1.15
C ILE A 17 -12.12 -2.96 1.74
N VAL A 18 -11.65 -2.58 2.93
CA VAL A 18 -12.04 -1.31 3.56
C VAL A 18 -11.65 -0.13 2.66
N THR A 19 -10.43 -0.11 2.12
CA THR A 19 -9.97 0.95 1.22
C THR A 19 -10.80 1.04 -0.06
N PHE A 20 -11.00 -0.09 -0.74
CA PHE A 20 -11.78 -0.13 -1.98
C PHE A 20 -13.25 0.23 -1.78
N LEU A 21 -13.90 -0.30 -0.73
CA LEU A 21 -15.29 0.04 -0.43
C LEU A 21 -15.45 1.51 -0.06
N THR A 22 -14.56 2.06 0.77
CA THR A 22 -14.58 3.48 1.13
C THR A 22 -14.39 4.34 -0.11
N GLY A 23 -13.37 4.04 -0.92
CA GLY A 23 -13.08 4.78 -2.15
C GLY A 23 -14.26 4.74 -3.13
N TYR A 24 -14.85 3.56 -3.34
CA TYR A 24 -16.00 3.41 -4.22
C TYR A 24 -17.23 4.17 -3.71
N ILE A 25 -17.58 4.04 -2.42
CA ILE A 25 -18.74 4.76 -1.83
C ILE A 25 -18.56 6.28 -1.95
N VAL A 26 -17.36 6.78 -1.70
CA VAL A 26 -17.06 8.22 -1.84
C VAL A 26 -17.14 8.64 -3.29
N SER A 27 -16.64 7.84 -4.24
CA SER A 27 -16.60 8.18 -5.67
C SER A 27 -17.97 8.30 -6.33
N ILE A 28 -18.99 7.61 -5.81
CA ILE A 28 -20.37 7.70 -6.34
C ILE A 28 -21.18 8.84 -5.70
N ASN A 29 -20.62 9.54 -4.71
CA ASN A 29 -21.30 10.62 -4.00
C ASN A 29 -20.63 11.97 -4.31
N GLU A 30 -21.22 12.74 -5.22
CA GLU A 30 -20.69 14.02 -5.67
C GLU A 30 -20.46 15.02 -4.53
N ASN A 31 -21.36 15.08 -3.55
CA ASN A 31 -21.21 15.97 -2.39
C ASN A 31 -19.99 15.60 -1.54
N MET A 32 -19.72 14.29 -1.35
CA MET A 32 -18.53 13.83 -0.64
C MET A 32 -17.26 14.15 -1.42
N LEU A 33 -17.25 13.92 -2.74
CA LEU A 33 -16.12 14.26 -3.60
C LEU A 33 -15.78 15.74 -3.53
N LEU A 34 -16.79 16.60 -3.71
CA LEU A 34 -16.62 18.06 -3.63
C LEU A 34 -16.12 18.49 -2.25
N SER A 35 -16.62 17.89 -1.18
CA SER A 35 -16.16 18.17 0.18
C SER A 35 -14.69 17.78 0.41
N ILE A 36 -14.26 16.65 -0.14
CA ILE A 36 -12.88 16.13 0.03
C ILE A 36 -11.92 16.88 -0.89
N PHE A 37 -12.19 16.96 -2.18
CA PHE A 37 -11.25 17.47 -3.19
C PHE A 37 -11.42 18.96 -3.50
N GLY A 38 -12.56 19.56 -3.17
CA GLY A 38 -12.85 20.98 -3.45
C GLY A 38 -12.26 21.98 -2.44
N GLY A 39 -11.55 21.53 -1.41
CA GLY A 39 -11.07 22.41 -0.34
C GLY A 39 -9.84 21.91 0.43
N PRO A 40 -9.56 22.52 1.58
CA PRO A 40 -8.38 22.17 2.39
C PRO A 40 -8.47 20.77 3.02
N LEU A 41 -9.66 20.13 3.02
CA LEU A 41 -9.87 18.81 3.61
C LEU A 41 -8.97 17.74 2.97
N PHE A 42 -8.75 17.82 1.66
CA PHE A 42 -7.83 16.93 0.94
C PHE A 42 -6.43 16.92 1.56
N TRP A 43 -5.87 18.09 1.79
CA TRP A 43 -4.54 18.22 2.40
C TRP A 43 -4.50 17.70 3.85
N LEU A 44 -5.58 17.92 4.61
CA LEU A 44 -5.71 17.37 5.97
C LEU A 44 -5.76 15.84 5.96
N ILE A 45 -6.45 15.23 5.00
CA ILE A 45 -6.51 13.77 4.84
C ILE A 45 -5.13 13.21 4.49
N ILE A 46 -4.40 13.82 3.56
CA ILE A 46 -3.03 13.43 3.22
C ILE A 46 -2.10 13.50 4.44
N ILE A 47 -2.15 14.61 5.18
CA ILE A 47 -1.34 14.78 6.41
C ILE A 47 -1.70 13.71 7.44
N LEU A 48 -2.98 13.41 7.61
CA LEU A 48 -3.46 12.37 8.52
C LEU A 48 -2.98 10.99 8.08
N GLU A 49 -3.00 10.69 6.79
CA GLU A 49 -2.54 9.43 6.23
C GLU A 49 -1.04 9.21 6.53
N PHE A 50 -0.21 10.21 6.26
CA PHE A 50 1.22 10.15 6.62
C PHE A 50 1.44 10.05 8.14
N ALA A 51 0.70 10.81 8.93
CA ALA A 51 0.80 10.75 10.39
C ALA A 51 0.43 9.36 10.93
N LEU A 52 -0.60 8.72 10.38
CA LEU A 52 -1.01 7.36 10.76
C LEU A 52 0.05 6.32 10.38
N VAL A 53 0.67 6.40 9.19
CA VAL A 53 1.78 5.52 8.80
C VAL A 53 2.93 5.64 9.79
N ILE A 54 3.39 6.86 10.06
CA ILE A 54 4.50 7.12 10.96
C ILE A 54 4.16 6.64 12.38
N TYR A 55 2.97 6.97 12.89
CA TYR A 55 2.53 6.58 14.22
C TYR A 55 2.44 5.05 14.35
N PHE A 56 1.81 4.37 13.37
CA PHE A 56 1.68 2.92 13.37
C PHE A 56 3.06 2.25 13.33
N SER A 57 3.89 2.59 12.36
CA SER A 57 5.23 2.00 12.19
C SER A 57 6.12 2.20 13.44
N ALA A 58 6.05 3.38 14.07
CA ALA A 58 6.84 3.67 15.27
C ALA A 58 6.34 2.97 16.54
N ARG A 59 5.05 2.66 16.61
CA ARG A 59 4.41 2.23 17.87
C ARG A 59 3.83 0.82 17.84
N VAL A 60 3.67 0.17 16.67
CA VAL A 60 2.97 -1.11 16.54
C VAL A 60 3.47 -2.18 17.49
N HIS A 61 4.78 -2.30 17.68
CA HIS A 61 5.38 -3.30 18.58
C HIS A 61 5.07 -3.08 20.07
N LYS A 62 4.59 -1.88 20.45
CA LYS A 62 4.19 -1.51 21.81
C LYS A 62 2.67 -1.48 21.99
N MET A 63 1.91 -1.70 20.91
CA MET A 63 0.45 -1.67 20.93
C MET A 63 -0.13 -2.99 21.46
N LYS A 64 -1.32 -2.88 22.06
CA LYS A 64 -2.17 -4.06 22.29
C LYS A 64 -2.74 -4.53 20.95
N PRO A 65 -3.04 -5.83 20.76
CA PRO A 65 -3.56 -6.35 19.49
C PRO A 65 -4.80 -5.61 18.97
N ILE A 66 -5.72 -5.26 19.86
CA ILE A 66 -6.95 -4.53 19.49
C ILE A 66 -6.63 -3.12 18.97
N THR A 67 -5.67 -2.44 19.59
CA THR A 67 -5.23 -1.10 19.17
C THR A 67 -4.57 -1.14 17.80
N ALA A 68 -3.70 -2.13 17.56
CA ALA A 68 -3.06 -2.31 16.26
C ALA A 68 -4.10 -2.57 15.15
N LYS A 69 -5.10 -3.41 15.41
CA LYS A 69 -6.21 -3.67 14.47
C LYS A 69 -7.00 -2.41 14.15
N ILE A 70 -7.38 -1.63 15.16
CA ILE A 70 -8.14 -0.39 14.99
C ILE A 70 -7.31 0.64 14.21
N CYS A 71 -6.03 0.82 14.54
CA CYS A 71 -5.15 1.76 13.82
C CYS A 71 -4.99 1.36 12.35
N PHE A 72 -4.83 0.07 12.06
CA PHE A 72 -4.72 -0.41 10.68
C PHE A 72 -6.02 -0.19 9.90
N LEU A 73 -7.18 -0.51 10.48
CA LEU A 73 -8.47 -0.26 9.82
C LEU A 73 -8.76 1.23 9.64
N LEU A 74 -8.38 2.07 10.62
CA LEU A 74 -8.49 3.52 10.49
C LEU A 74 -7.62 4.04 9.34
N TYR A 75 -6.38 3.55 9.24
CA TYR A 75 -5.50 3.88 8.12
C TYR A 75 -6.14 3.46 6.78
N SER A 76 -6.62 2.21 6.68
CA SER A 76 -7.27 1.70 5.47
C SER A 76 -8.50 2.52 5.07
N PHE A 77 -9.28 2.99 6.05
CA PHE A 77 -10.40 3.88 5.81
C PHE A 77 -9.96 5.25 5.28
N VAL A 78 -8.97 5.88 5.93
CA VAL A 78 -8.43 7.18 5.51
C VAL A 78 -7.82 7.09 4.11
N SER A 79 -7.03 6.05 3.85
CA SER A 79 -6.49 5.74 2.51
C SER A 79 -7.59 5.52 1.47
N GLY A 80 -8.74 4.97 1.87
CA GLY A 80 -9.91 4.85 1.01
C GLY A 80 -10.50 6.20 0.57
N LEU A 81 -10.42 7.23 1.42
CA LEU A 81 -10.88 8.58 1.06
C LEU A 81 -10.03 9.15 -0.09
N THR A 82 -8.72 9.06 -0.01
CA THR A 82 -7.81 9.49 -1.09
C THR A 82 -7.94 8.60 -2.32
N PHE A 83 -8.12 7.30 -2.12
CA PHE A 83 -8.31 6.31 -3.18
C PHE A 83 -9.57 6.52 -4.02
N SER A 84 -10.55 7.30 -3.53
CA SER A 84 -11.74 7.64 -4.31
C SER A 84 -11.40 8.42 -5.60
N SER A 85 -10.27 9.15 -5.63
CA SER A 85 -9.76 9.81 -6.84
C SER A 85 -9.46 8.82 -7.97
N VAL A 86 -9.07 7.59 -7.64
CA VAL A 86 -8.81 6.53 -8.62
C VAL A 86 -10.09 6.16 -9.38
N PHE A 87 -11.20 6.00 -8.67
CA PHE A 87 -12.50 5.68 -9.30
C PHE A 87 -13.10 6.83 -10.10
N VAL A 88 -12.66 8.07 -9.82
CA VAL A 88 -13.05 9.26 -10.60
C VAL A 88 -12.16 9.39 -11.84
N GLY A 89 -10.85 9.20 -11.67
CA GLY A 89 -9.86 9.44 -12.73
C GLY A 89 -9.73 8.30 -13.75
N PHE A 90 -10.14 7.08 -13.39
CA PHE A 90 -9.97 5.90 -14.25
C PHE A 90 -11.29 5.17 -14.48
N GLU A 91 -11.42 4.49 -15.62
CA GLU A 91 -12.53 3.60 -15.85
C GLU A 91 -12.55 2.42 -14.87
N ILE A 92 -13.72 2.05 -14.36
CA ILE A 92 -13.86 0.94 -13.40
C ILE A 92 -13.31 -0.37 -14.00
N SER A 93 -13.53 -0.63 -15.28
CA SER A 93 -12.97 -1.76 -16.01
C SER A 93 -11.45 -1.79 -15.96
N SER A 94 -10.80 -0.63 -16.15
CA SER A 94 -9.36 -0.47 -16.07
C SER A 94 -8.84 -0.68 -14.64
N VAL A 95 -9.52 -0.11 -13.64
CA VAL A 95 -9.20 -0.31 -12.23
C VAL A 95 -9.23 -1.80 -11.86
N MET A 96 -10.27 -2.53 -12.27
CA MET A 96 -10.40 -3.97 -12.01
C MET A 96 -9.33 -4.79 -12.72
N TYR A 97 -9.04 -4.46 -13.98
CA TYR A 97 -8.00 -5.14 -14.76
C TYR A 97 -6.62 -4.95 -14.15
N VAL A 98 -6.27 -3.70 -13.80
CA VAL A 98 -4.99 -3.40 -13.16
C VAL A 98 -4.88 -4.02 -11.78
N PHE A 99 -6.01 -4.09 -11.02
CA PHE A 99 -6.03 -4.77 -9.73
C PHE A 99 -5.67 -6.25 -9.86
N LEU A 100 -6.19 -6.95 -10.88
CA LEU A 100 -5.85 -8.35 -11.14
C LEU A 100 -4.37 -8.51 -11.50
N ILE A 101 -3.83 -7.62 -12.34
CA ILE A 101 -2.39 -7.62 -12.68
C ILE A 101 -1.55 -7.41 -11.42
N ALA A 102 -1.89 -6.41 -10.60
CA ALA A 102 -1.21 -6.13 -9.34
C ALA A 102 -1.23 -7.36 -8.42
N ALA A 103 -2.38 -8.04 -8.29
CA ALA A 103 -2.52 -9.24 -7.47
C ALA A 103 -1.65 -10.40 -7.97
N ILE A 104 -1.56 -10.60 -9.29
CA ILE A 104 -0.70 -11.65 -9.89
C ILE A 104 0.77 -11.33 -9.62
N VAL A 105 1.19 -10.09 -9.90
CA VAL A 105 2.59 -9.67 -9.70
C VAL A 105 2.98 -9.73 -8.23
N PHE A 106 2.11 -9.24 -7.35
CA PHE A 106 2.30 -9.33 -5.90
C PHE A 106 2.44 -10.79 -5.43
N ALA A 107 1.61 -11.71 -5.95
CA ALA A 107 1.69 -13.14 -5.63
C ALA A 107 3.01 -13.76 -6.12
N ILE A 108 3.51 -13.38 -7.29
CA ILE A 108 4.79 -13.87 -7.84
C ILE A 108 5.94 -13.42 -6.93
N PHE A 109 6.07 -12.11 -6.64
CA PHE A 109 7.15 -11.60 -5.80
C PHE A 109 7.04 -12.07 -4.35
N GLY A 110 5.81 -12.24 -3.86
CA GLY A 110 5.55 -12.86 -2.58
C GLY A 110 6.01 -14.32 -2.51
N ALA A 111 5.74 -15.10 -3.55
CA ALA A 111 6.23 -16.48 -3.65
C ALA A 111 7.75 -16.53 -3.71
N ILE A 112 8.40 -15.60 -4.43
CA ILE A 112 9.86 -15.47 -4.47
C ILE A 112 10.38 -15.22 -3.05
N GLY A 113 9.84 -14.24 -2.32
CA GLY A 113 10.23 -13.92 -0.93
C GLY A 113 10.03 -15.09 0.03
N TYR A 114 9.00 -15.91 -0.19
CA TYR A 114 8.74 -17.10 0.61
C TYR A 114 9.74 -18.23 0.34
N VAL A 115 10.15 -18.45 -0.91
CA VAL A 115 10.99 -19.60 -1.32
C VAL A 115 12.48 -19.28 -1.21
N VAL A 116 12.87 -18.03 -1.48
CA VAL A 116 14.28 -17.64 -1.49
C VAL A 116 14.91 -17.78 -0.11
N ASN A 117 16.11 -18.39 -0.07
CA ASN A 117 16.89 -18.63 1.15
C ASN A 117 18.02 -17.59 1.36
N VAL A 118 18.16 -16.63 0.42
CA VAL A 118 19.09 -15.50 0.59
C VAL A 118 18.52 -14.52 1.59
N ASP A 119 19.33 -14.01 2.50
CA ASP A 119 18.91 -13.01 3.49
C ASP A 119 18.61 -11.67 2.81
N LEU A 120 17.32 -11.37 2.62
CA LEU A 120 16.86 -10.12 2.01
C LEU A 120 17.01 -8.89 2.92
N ASN A 121 17.35 -9.06 4.21
CA ASN A 121 17.69 -7.92 5.06
C ASN A 121 18.87 -7.10 4.50
N ARG A 122 19.74 -7.73 3.73
CA ARG A 122 20.89 -7.03 3.10
C ARG A 122 20.45 -5.95 2.11
N ILE A 123 19.30 -6.10 1.49
CA ILE A 123 18.77 -5.12 0.53
C ILE A 123 17.80 -4.13 1.15
N SER A 124 17.40 -4.33 2.42
CA SER A 124 16.39 -3.47 3.08
C SER A 124 16.79 -2.00 3.10
N THR A 125 18.06 -1.69 3.39
CA THR A 125 18.59 -0.33 3.36
C THR A 125 18.49 0.30 1.98
N PHE A 126 18.80 -0.48 0.92
CA PHE A 126 18.66 -0.02 -0.46
C PHE A 126 17.19 0.25 -0.81
N LEU A 127 16.27 -0.63 -0.41
CA LEU A 127 14.83 -0.44 -0.62
C LEU A 127 14.30 0.81 0.08
N ILE A 128 14.72 1.06 1.34
CA ILE A 128 14.32 2.26 2.08
C ILE A 128 14.87 3.52 1.42
N MET A 129 16.14 3.52 0.98
CA MET A 129 16.70 4.66 0.25
C MET A 129 15.97 4.90 -1.08
N GLY A 130 15.63 3.82 -1.80
CA GLY A 130 14.82 3.88 -3.02
C GLY A 130 13.43 4.45 -2.77
N LEU A 131 12.76 4.04 -1.71
CA LEU A 131 11.46 4.59 -1.30
C LEU A 131 11.54 6.10 -1.03
N LEU A 132 12.54 6.55 -0.27
CA LEU A 132 12.75 7.98 -0.01
C LEU A 132 12.99 8.75 -1.31
N ALA A 133 13.80 8.20 -2.22
CA ALA A 133 14.02 8.81 -3.54
C ALA A 133 12.72 8.92 -4.35
N ILE A 134 11.88 7.88 -4.37
CA ILE A 134 10.57 7.90 -5.05
C ILE A 134 9.68 8.98 -4.45
N ILE A 135 9.57 9.08 -3.12
CA ILE A 135 8.76 10.11 -2.44
C ILE A 135 9.23 11.51 -2.85
N ILE A 136 10.54 11.77 -2.84
CA ILE A 136 11.10 13.07 -3.23
C ILE A 136 10.82 13.34 -4.72
N CYS A 137 11.05 12.37 -5.61
CA CYS A 137 10.80 12.53 -7.04
C CYS A 137 9.31 12.77 -7.34
N SER A 138 8.42 12.03 -6.68
CA SER A 138 6.97 12.23 -6.82
C SER A 138 6.54 13.60 -6.34
N PHE A 139 7.09 14.07 -5.21
CA PHE A 139 6.82 15.41 -4.70
C PHE A 139 7.30 16.49 -5.68
N VAL A 140 8.50 16.35 -6.26
CA VAL A 140 9.01 17.26 -7.29
C VAL A 140 8.12 17.24 -8.54
N ASN A 141 7.62 16.06 -8.93
CA ASN A 141 6.75 15.92 -10.10
C ASN A 141 5.39 16.62 -9.93
N LEU A 142 4.90 16.81 -8.72
CA LEU A 142 3.69 17.61 -8.46
C LEU A 142 3.82 19.05 -9.00
N PHE A 143 5.03 19.60 -9.02
CA PHE A 143 5.31 20.95 -9.53
C PHE A 143 5.70 20.95 -11.01
N LEU A 144 6.37 19.89 -11.48
CA LEU A 144 6.79 19.75 -12.86
C LEU A 144 5.66 19.33 -13.80
N ALA A 145 4.68 18.57 -13.28
CA ALA A 145 3.57 17.98 -14.04
C ALA A 145 4.05 17.27 -15.33
N ASN A 146 5.20 16.57 -15.25
CA ASN A 146 5.82 15.93 -16.40
C ASN A 146 5.44 14.44 -16.44
N THR A 147 4.68 14.04 -17.46
CA THR A 147 4.18 12.68 -17.66
C THR A 147 5.30 11.66 -17.91
N THR A 148 6.35 12.04 -18.65
CA THR A 148 7.50 11.15 -18.90
C THR A 148 8.29 10.91 -17.62
N PHE A 149 8.46 11.93 -16.80
CA PHE A 149 9.11 11.80 -15.50
C PHE A 149 8.28 10.92 -14.56
N ASP A 150 6.95 11.10 -14.55
CA ASP A 150 6.03 10.25 -13.77
C ASP A 150 6.13 8.77 -14.17
N LEU A 151 6.19 8.49 -15.48
CA LEU A 151 6.36 7.12 -15.99
C LEU A 151 7.68 6.50 -15.51
N ILE A 152 8.78 7.25 -15.55
CA ILE A 152 10.09 6.76 -15.09
C ILE A 152 10.05 6.47 -13.58
N VAL A 153 9.51 7.40 -12.80
CA VAL A 153 9.35 7.23 -11.34
C VAL A 153 8.49 6.01 -11.04
N SER A 154 7.39 5.82 -11.76
CA SER A 154 6.49 4.67 -11.58
C SER A 154 7.16 3.33 -11.90
N ILE A 155 7.97 3.25 -12.95
CA ILE A 155 8.73 2.03 -13.28
C ILE A 155 9.74 1.70 -12.17
N ILE A 156 10.48 2.71 -11.69
CA ILE A 156 11.46 2.53 -10.60
C ILE A 156 10.74 2.12 -9.31
N ALA A 157 9.60 2.74 -9.01
CA ALA A 157 8.79 2.43 -7.84
C ALA A 157 8.30 0.98 -7.87
N LEU A 158 7.84 0.47 -9.00
CA LEU A 158 7.45 -0.94 -9.12
C LEU A 158 8.59 -1.89 -8.75
N ILE A 159 9.81 -1.64 -9.24
CA ILE A 159 10.98 -2.47 -8.92
C ILE A 159 11.26 -2.45 -7.41
N ILE A 160 11.17 -1.30 -6.78
CA ILE A 160 11.37 -1.14 -5.32
C ILE A 160 10.28 -1.86 -4.54
N PHE A 161 8.99 -1.71 -4.89
CA PHE A 161 7.89 -2.37 -4.19
C PHE A 161 7.83 -3.88 -4.44
N PHE A 162 8.29 -4.38 -5.58
CA PHE A 162 8.51 -5.81 -5.78
C PHE A 162 9.57 -6.36 -4.81
N GLY A 163 10.64 -5.59 -4.60
CA GLY A 163 11.66 -5.90 -3.61
C GLY A 163 11.10 -5.90 -2.17
N PHE A 164 10.30 -4.89 -1.81
CA PHE A 164 9.64 -4.82 -0.50
C PHE A 164 8.71 -6.00 -0.29
N THR A 165 7.84 -6.34 -1.25
CA THR A 165 6.93 -7.49 -1.16
C THR A 165 7.68 -8.79 -0.86
N ALA A 166 8.78 -9.06 -1.56
CA ALA A 166 9.60 -10.24 -1.31
C ALA A 166 10.25 -10.19 0.08
N TYR A 167 10.78 -9.04 0.47
CA TYR A 167 11.42 -8.81 1.77
C TYR A 167 10.43 -8.98 2.93
N ASP A 168 9.25 -8.37 2.85
CA ASP A 168 8.27 -8.38 3.93
C ASP A 168 7.65 -9.77 4.13
N ILE A 169 7.39 -10.52 3.05
CA ILE A 169 6.96 -11.92 3.17
C ILE A 169 8.05 -12.79 3.80
N GLN A 170 9.31 -12.61 3.40
CA GLN A 170 10.42 -13.33 4.04
C GLN A 170 10.52 -12.98 5.53
N LYS A 171 10.39 -11.71 5.90
CA LYS A 171 10.39 -11.23 7.28
C LYS A 171 9.29 -11.90 8.12
N VAL A 172 8.05 -11.92 7.60
CA VAL A 172 6.92 -12.61 8.26
C VAL A 172 7.19 -14.11 8.41
N LYS A 173 7.77 -14.76 7.39
CA LYS A 173 8.16 -16.18 7.44
C LYS A 173 9.20 -16.44 8.54
N ILE A 174 10.24 -15.61 8.64
CA ILE A 174 11.29 -15.72 9.65
C ILE A 174 10.69 -15.56 11.06
N LEU A 175 9.86 -14.54 11.28
CA LEU A 175 9.19 -14.30 12.56
C LEU A 175 8.28 -15.47 12.95
N SER A 176 7.57 -16.06 11.98
CA SER A 176 6.75 -17.25 12.21
C SER A 176 7.58 -18.45 12.64
N ASN A 177 8.72 -18.69 11.98
CA ASN A 177 9.63 -19.80 12.31
C ASN A 177 10.30 -19.60 13.69
N ALA A 178 10.47 -18.35 14.13
CA ALA A 178 10.94 -18.00 15.46
C ALA A 178 9.85 -18.14 16.57
N GLY A 179 8.67 -18.63 16.21
CA GLY A 179 7.56 -18.82 17.16
C GLY A 179 6.80 -17.55 17.53
N MET A 180 7.05 -16.44 16.84
CA MET A 180 6.38 -15.14 17.10
C MET A 180 4.98 -15.10 16.45
N ASN A 181 4.10 -16.01 16.83
CA ASN A 181 2.74 -16.15 16.25
C ASN A 181 1.72 -15.29 17.01
N ASN A 182 1.99 -14.00 17.22
CA ASN A 182 1.04 -13.11 17.88
C ASN A 182 0.30 -12.19 16.88
N ASP A 183 -0.86 -11.70 17.30
CA ASP A 183 -1.73 -10.86 16.46
C ASP A 183 -1.06 -9.54 16.07
N VAL A 184 -0.21 -8.96 16.91
CA VAL A 184 0.48 -7.69 16.62
C VAL A 184 1.45 -7.86 15.46
N VAL A 185 2.23 -8.95 15.45
CA VAL A 185 3.15 -9.28 14.36
C VAL A 185 2.38 -9.51 13.06
N ALA A 186 1.22 -10.22 13.14
CA ALA A 186 0.38 -10.45 11.97
C ALA A 186 -0.16 -9.14 11.38
N ILE A 187 -0.62 -8.21 12.24
CA ILE A 187 -1.15 -6.91 11.80
C ILE A 187 -0.05 -6.02 11.26
N ASN A 188 1.15 -6.03 11.86
CA ASN A 188 2.29 -5.29 11.33
C ASN A 188 2.67 -5.78 9.92
N GLY A 189 2.81 -7.09 9.74
CA GLY A 189 3.08 -7.65 8.41
C GLY A 189 1.95 -7.37 7.42
N ALA A 190 0.69 -7.40 7.88
CA ALA A 190 -0.46 -7.06 7.03
C ALA A 190 -0.42 -5.59 6.57
N PHE A 191 0.00 -4.68 7.44
CA PHE A 191 0.15 -3.27 7.12
C PHE A 191 1.27 -3.03 6.09
N GLU A 192 2.44 -3.64 6.30
CA GLU A 192 3.57 -3.58 5.36
C GLU A 192 3.16 -4.09 3.97
N LEU A 193 2.61 -5.30 3.89
CA LEU A 193 2.15 -5.90 2.63
C LEU A 193 0.98 -5.14 1.97
N TYR A 194 0.11 -4.53 2.77
CA TYR A 194 -0.96 -3.67 2.28
C TYR A 194 -0.37 -2.44 1.57
N LEU A 195 0.63 -1.78 2.18
CA LEU A 195 1.30 -0.63 1.57
C LEU A 195 1.99 -1.01 0.27
N ASP A 196 2.68 -2.15 0.24
CA ASP A 196 3.30 -2.65 -0.98
C ASP A 196 2.28 -2.87 -2.10
N PHE A 197 1.18 -3.55 -1.78
CA PHE A 197 0.13 -3.84 -2.75
C PHE A 197 -0.50 -2.58 -3.32
N ILE A 198 -0.88 -1.62 -2.46
CA ILE A 198 -1.50 -0.37 -2.89
C ILE A 198 -0.54 0.42 -3.78
N ASN A 199 0.75 0.48 -3.43
CA ASN A 199 1.73 1.20 -4.25
C ASN A 199 1.98 0.49 -5.60
N ILE A 200 2.11 -0.84 -5.61
CA ILE A 200 2.20 -1.60 -6.87
C ILE A 200 0.98 -1.31 -7.75
N PHE A 201 -0.22 -1.37 -7.17
CA PHE A 201 -1.46 -1.10 -7.89
C PHE A 201 -1.49 0.32 -8.46
N LEU A 202 -1.17 1.35 -7.66
CA LEU A 202 -1.21 2.75 -8.11
C LEU A 202 -0.19 3.03 -9.21
N HIS A 203 1.03 2.51 -9.10
CA HIS A 203 2.05 2.69 -10.15
C HIS A 203 1.72 1.90 -11.43
N LEU A 204 1.15 0.70 -11.31
CA LEU A 204 0.63 -0.01 -12.48
C LEU A 204 -0.53 0.74 -13.12
N LEU A 205 -1.42 1.31 -12.33
CA LEU A 205 -2.55 2.09 -12.84
C LEU A 205 -2.07 3.37 -13.55
N SER A 206 -1.03 4.04 -13.04
CA SER A 206 -0.41 5.19 -13.70
C SER A 206 0.20 4.81 -15.06
N ILE A 207 0.74 3.59 -15.21
CA ILE A 207 1.42 3.16 -16.45
C ILE A 207 0.43 2.64 -17.50
N ILE A 208 -0.54 1.82 -17.10
CA ILE A 208 -1.39 1.04 -18.02
C ILE A 208 -2.88 1.31 -17.86
N GLY A 209 -3.26 2.15 -16.91
CA GLY A 209 -4.66 2.51 -16.69
C GLY A 209 -5.19 3.45 -17.77
N ASN A 210 -6.44 3.24 -18.20
CA ASN A 210 -7.14 4.18 -19.06
C ASN A 210 -7.82 5.23 -18.19
N SER A 211 -7.36 6.49 -18.31
CA SER A 211 -8.01 7.63 -17.68
C SER A 211 -9.40 7.88 -18.31
N ARG A 212 -10.29 8.43 -17.53
CA ARG A 212 -11.55 8.99 -18.05
C ARG A 212 -11.26 10.34 -18.67
N ASP A 213 -11.70 10.53 -19.92
CA ASP A 213 -11.70 11.82 -20.63
C ASP A 213 -12.70 12.80 -20.02
#